data_f9c19fde8ad8f66f9f390d6b77bb9bbb
#
_entry.id   f9c19fde8ad8f66f9f390d6b77bb9bbb
#
_cell.length_a   1.000
_cell.length_b   1.000
_cell.length_c   1.000
_cell.angle_alpha   90.00
_cell.angle_beta   90.00
_cell.angle_gamma   90.00
#
_symmetry.space_group_name_H-M   'P 1'
#
loop_
_entity.id
_entity.type
_entity.pdbx_description
1 polymer ?
#
loop_
_entity_poly.entity_id
_entity_poly.type
_entity_poly.pdbx_seq_one_letter_code
_entity_poly.pdbx_strand_id
1 'polypeptide(L)'
;MRRKSKKIKVLISEVSLRKRMASLAKEIHQATRGQDLVVVGVLKGAFVFMSDLIRHLTQPVTCDFLRISSYDARGKPRQLRLEFDLTQPIANKHVLVVEDIVDTGSSLQFIREHLLSKKPKSLKICALLKKETEKMTPVEFIGFTIKNLYVVGYGMDLNGQYRHLPYLGYLAPK
;
A
#
# COMPACT_ATOMS: atom_id res chain seq x y z
N MET A 1 -24.17 -17.20 18.95
CA MET A 1 -22.83 -17.83 18.97
C MET A 1 -21.76 -16.77 19.11
N ARG A 2 -21.05 -16.64 20.24
CA ARG A 2 -19.90 -15.72 20.39
C ARG A 2 -18.76 -16.24 19.52
N ARG A 3 -18.43 -15.55 18.41
CA ARG A 3 -17.22 -15.84 17.63
C ARG A 3 -16.01 -15.70 18.58
N LYS A 4 -15.26 -16.80 18.82
CA LYS A 4 -13.98 -16.74 19.53
C LYS A 4 -13.10 -15.70 18.81
N SER A 5 -12.79 -14.58 19.47
CA SER A 5 -11.92 -13.56 18.93
C SER A 5 -10.54 -14.19 18.70
N LYS A 6 -10.06 -14.19 17.47
CA LYS A 6 -8.68 -14.58 17.17
C LYS A 6 -7.77 -13.59 17.89
N LYS A 7 -6.81 -14.08 18.67
CA LYS A 7 -5.87 -13.23 19.40
C LYS A 7 -4.92 -12.56 18.41
N ILE A 8 -5.01 -11.24 18.29
CA ILE A 8 -4.09 -10.44 17.47
C ILE A 8 -2.85 -10.16 18.32
N LYS A 9 -1.66 -10.48 17.77
CA LYS A 9 -0.37 -10.11 18.36
C LYS A 9 0.18 -8.92 17.59
N VAL A 10 0.76 -7.95 18.30
CA VAL A 10 1.42 -6.80 17.68
C VAL A 10 2.65 -7.28 16.92
N LEU A 11 2.74 -6.92 15.64
CA LEU A 11 3.89 -7.16 14.77
C LEU A 11 4.78 -5.91 14.70
N ILE A 12 4.16 -4.76 14.44
CA ILE A 12 4.84 -3.47 14.36
C ILE A 12 4.01 -2.47 15.16
N SER A 13 4.63 -1.84 16.14
CA SER A 13 3.95 -0.89 17.03
C SER A 13 3.63 0.43 16.31
N GLU A 14 2.65 1.16 16.82
CA GLU A 14 2.32 2.53 16.37
C GLU A 14 3.53 3.45 16.39
N VAL A 15 4.35 3.37 17.43
CA VAL A 15 5.59 4.19 17.56
C VAL A 15 6.58 3.87 16.45
N SER A 16 6.75 2.58 16.10
CA SER A 16 7.63 2.15 15.01
C SER A 16 7.10 2.60 13.65
N LEU A 17 5.79 2.52 13.42
CA LEU A 17 5.15 3.03 12.22
C LEU A 17 5.40 4.52 12.06
N ARG A 18 5.11 5.32 13.09
CA ARG A 18 5.30 6.77 13.06
C ARG A 18 6.76 7.17 12.75
N LYS A 19 7.72 6.51 13.37
CA LYS A 19 9.15 6.74 13.07
C LYS A 19 9.50 6.40 11.63
N ARG A 20 8.98 5.27 11.11
CA ARG A 20 9.26 4.84 9.74
C ARG A 20 8.61 5.78 8.72
N MET A 21 7.42 6.30 8.96
CA MET A 21 6.77 7.29 8.07
C MET A 21 7.65 8.52 7.85
N ALA A 22 8.19 9.08 8.91
CA ALA A 22 9.06 10.25 8.82
C ALA A 22 10.35 9.96 8.03
N SER A 23 10.97 8.78 8.24
CA SER A 23 12.17 8.35 7.51
C SER A 23 11.85 8.08 6.03
N LEU A 24 10.75 7.37 5.76
CA LEU A 24 10.32 7.01 4.41
C LEU A 24 10.00 8.26 3.57
N ALA A 25 9.35 9.25 4.16
CA ALA A 25 9.07 10.52 3.50
C ALA A 25 10.36 11.27 3.11
N LYS A 26 11.40 11.24 3.95
CA LYS A 26 12.72 11.81 3.61
C LYS A 26 13.37 11.08 2.43
N GLU A 27 13.32 9.75 2.42
CA GLU A 27 13.83 8.93 1.32
C GLU A 27 13.12 9.28 0.00
N ILE A 28 11.78 9.41 0.04
CA ILE A 28 10.97 9.80 -1.13
C ILE A 28 11.35 11.21 -1.59
N HIS A 29 11.40 12.18 -0.68
CA HIS A 29 11.78 13.57 -1.00
C HIS A 29 13.14 13.66 -1.69
N GLN A 30 14.15 12.95 -1.17
CA GLN A 30 15.48 12.91 -1.75
C GLN A 30 15.48 12.27 -3.14
N ALA A 31 14.78 11.15 -3.32
CA ALA A 31 14.72 10.42 -4.58
C ALA A 31 13.89 11.12 -5.66
N THR A 32 13.00 12.01 -5.27
CA THR A 32 12.17 12.81 -6.18
C THR A 32 12.68 14.25 -6.33
N ARG A 33 13.75 14.61 -5.62
CA ARG A 33 14.33 15.97 -5.60
C ARG A 33 13.31 17.07 -5.32
N GLY A 34 12.32 16.76 -4.45
CA GLY A 34 11.26 17.70 -4.09
C GLY A 34 10.28 18.05 -5.21
N GLN A 35 10.25 17.26 -6.30
CA GLN A 35 9.32 17.51 -7.43
C GLN A 35 7.88 17.26 -6.98
N ASP A 36 6.95 17.98 -7.64
CA ASP A 36 5.51 17.77 -7.44
C ASP A 36 5.12 16.33 -7.72
N LEU A 37 4.37 15.71 -6.81
CA LEU A 37 3.96 14.32 -6.90
C LEU A 37 2.45 14.17 -7.05
N VAL A 38 2.04 13.27 -7.92
CA VAL A 38 0.72 12.64 -7.82
C VAL A 38 0.89 11.37 -6.99
N VAL A 39 0.34 11.37 -5.78
CA VAL A 39 0.36 10.23 -4.87
C VAL A 39 -0.92 9.44 -5.08
N VAL A 40 -0.78 8.19 -5.52
CA VAL A 40 -1.90 7.29 -5.86
C VAL A 40 -2.00 6.20 -4.82
N GLY A 41 -3.04 6.25 -4.00
CA GLY A 41 -3.31 5.21 -2.99
C GLY A 41 -4.09 4.03 -3.57
N VAL A 42 -3.66 2.82 -3.26
CA VAL A 42 -4.40 1.61 -3.64
C VAL A 42 -5.43 1.27 -2.56
N LEU A 43 -6.71 1.42 -2.91
CA LEU A 43 -7.82 1.16 -2.00
C LEU A 43 -8.09 -0.36 -1.90
N LYS A 44 -8.50 -0.86 -0.70
CA LYS A 44 -8.77 -0.09 0.53
C LYS A 44 -7.58 -0.08 1.50
N GLY A 45 -6.64 -1.02 1.41
CA GLY A 45 -5.64 -1.28 2.46
C GLY A 45 -4.70 -0.10 2.74
N ALA A 46 -4.30 0.63 1.71
CA ALA A 46 -3.30 1.69 1.83
C ALA A 46 -3.81 3.03 2.38
N PHE A 47 -5.12 3.22 2.63
CA PHE A 47 -5.67 4.55 2.93
C PHE A 47 -5.09 5.19 4.20
N VAL A 48 -4.86 4.41 5.27
CA VAL A 48 -4.25 4.92 6.51
C VAL A 48 -2.78 5.26 6.27
N PHE A 49 -2.06 4.33 5.67
CA PHE A 49 -0.64 4.51 5.34
C PHE A 49 -0.42 5.76 4.47
N MET A 50 -1.18 5.90 3.39
CA MET A 50 -1.09 7.07 2.52
C MET A 50 -1.38 8.37 3.26
N SER A 51 -2.45 8.39 4.08
CA SER A 51 -2.82 9.57 4.88
C SER A 51 -1.70 10.00 5.82
N ASP A 52 -1.02 9.07 6.46
CA ASP A 52 0.10 9.39 7.34
C ASP A 52 1.35 9.80 6.56
N LEU A 53 1.67 9.10 5.48
CA LEU A 53 2.85 9.37 4.66
C LEU A 53 2.83 10.78 4.05
N ILE A 54 1.72 11.19 3.43
CA ILE A 54 1.64 12.50 2.74
C ILE A 54 1.81 13.68 3.69
N ARG A 55 1.45 13.54 4.96
CA ARG A 55 1.64 14.58 5.98
C ARG A 55 3.10 14.78 6.39
N HIS A 56 3.98 13.86 6.02
CA HIS A 56 5.43 13.97 6.20
C HIS A 56 6.16 14.43 4.92
N LEU A 57 5.50 14.43 3.76
CA LEU A 57 6.09 14.95 2.52
C LEU A 57 6.11 16.48 2.55
N THR A 58 7.22 17.07 2.15
CA THR A 58 7.43 18.53 2.18
C THR A 58 7.21 19.20 0.83
N GLN A 59 7.20 18.42 -0.27
CA GLN A 59 6.88 18.92 -1.61
C GLN A 59 5.36 18.94 -1.86
N PRO A 60 4.88 19.73 -2.84
CA PRO A 60 3.48 19.70 -3.25
C PRO A 60 3.04 18.29 -3.67
N VAL A 61 1.87 17.85 -3.18
CA VAL A 61 1.28 16.58 -3.54
C VAL A 61 -0.17 16.73 -3.99
N THR A 62 -0.52 16.01 -5.06
CA THR A 62 -1.92 15.78 -5.44
C THR A 62 -2.26 14.36 -5.10
N CYS A 63 -3.39 14.12 -4.43
CA CYS A 63 -3.82 12.80 -4.03
C CYS A 63 -4.88 12.26 -4.99
N ASP A 64 -4.74 11.01 -5.38
CA ASP A 64 -5.74 10.26 -6.13
C ASP A 64 -5.75 8.80 -5.67
N PHE A 65 -6.71 8.03 -6.10
CA PHE A 65 -6.88 6.64 -5.68
C PHE A 65 -7.21 5.76 -6.88
N LEU A 66 -6.86 4.48 -6.75
CA LEU A 66 -7.37 3.42 -7.61
C LEU A 66 -7.79 2.23 -6.76
N ARG A 67 -8.60 1.35 -7.33
CA ARG A 67 -8.98 0.10 -6.68
C ARG A 67 -8.98 -1.04 -7.67
N ILE A 68 -8.35 -2.13 -7.26
CA ILE A 68 -8.36 -3.40 -7.99
C ILE A 68 -9.01 -4.49 -7.15
N SER A 69 -9.61 -5.48 -7.79
CA SER A 69 -10.06 -6.72 -7.16
C SER A 69 -9.50 -7.94 -7.87
N SER A 70 -9.32 -9.01 -7.11
CA SER A 70 -8.82 -10.30 -7.59
C SER A 70 -9.85 -11.43 -7.47
N TYR A 71 -11.11 -11.11 -7.10
CA TYR A 71 -12.16 -12.09 -6.85
C TYR A 71 -13.40 -11.80 -7.67
N ASP A 72 -14.09 -12.86 -8.10
CA ASP A 72 -15.43 -12.74 -8.67
C ASP A 72 -16.50 -12.59 -7.57
N ALA A 73 -17.74 -12.33 -7.98
CA ALA A 73 -18.89 -12.24 -7.07
C ALA A 73 -19.13 -13.53 -6.25
N ARG A 74 -18.52 -14.65 -6.63
CA ARG A 74 -18.60 -15.95 -5.95
C ARG A 74 -17.37 -16.26 -5.10
N GLY A 75 -16.42 -15.30 -4.94
CA GLY A 75 -15.20 -15.47 -4.15
C GLY A 75 -14.13 -16.38 -4.79
N LYS A 76 -14.24 -16.70 -6.07
CA LYS A 76 -13.21 -17.47 -6.79
C LYS A 76 -12.09 -16.54 -7.28
N PRO A 77 -10.81 -16.99 -7.27
CA PRO A 77 -9.73 -16.24 -7.88
C PRO A 77 -10.04 -15.95 -9.34
N ARG A 78 -9.97 -14.69 -9.73
CA ARG A 78 -10.17 -14.23 -11.10
C ARG A 78 -8.99 -13.39 -11.56
N GLN A 79 -9.01 -13.10 -12.86
CA GLN A 79 -8.17 -12.08 -13.45
C GLN A 79 -8.34 -10.75 -12.69
N LEU A 80 -7.23 -10.07 -12.42
CA LEU A 80 -7.24 -8.77 -11.79
C LEU A 80 -8.09 -7.80 -12.60
N ARG A 81 -8.94 -7.05 -11.89
CA ARG A 81 -9.86 -6.09 -12.50
C ARG A 81 -9.74 -4.75 -11.79
N LEU A 82 -9.69 -3.69 -12.57
CA LEU A 82 -9.81 -2.33 -12.09
C LEU A 82 -11.29 -2.04 -11.76
N GLU A 83 -11.60 -1.70 -10.52
CA GLU A 83 -12.96 -1.33 -10.07
C GLU A 83 -13.15 0.18 -10.01
N PHE A 84 -12.07 0.91 -9.75
CA PHE A 84 -12.04 2.36 -9.69
C PHE A 84 -10.69 2.85 -10.22
N ASP A 85 -10.69 3.80 -11.12
CA ASP A 85 -9.51 4.38 -11.74
C ASP A 85 -9.29 5.83 -11.29
N LEU A 86 -8.13 6.37 -11.62
CA LEU A 86 -7.77 7.74 -11.34
C LEU A 86 -8.81 8.73 -11.86
N THR A 87 -9.06 9.77 -11.08
CA THR A 87 -9.99 10.84 -11.43
C THR A 87 -9.33 11.97 -12.23
N GLN A 88 -7.99 12.00 -12.25
CA GLN A 88 -7.21 13.05 -12.92
C GLN A 88 -6.14 12.44 -13.85
N PRO A 89 -5.78 13.16 -14.96
CA PRO A 89 -4.72 12.71 -15.84
C PRO A 89 -3.34 12.78 -15.16
N ILE A 90 -2.53 11.73 -15.38
CA ILE A 90 -1.16 11.64 -14.87
C ILE A 90 -0.08 11.75 -15.95
N ALA A 91 -0.48 12.01 -17.19
CA ALA A 91 0.47 12.18 -18.29
C ALA A 91 1.50 13.28 -17.97
N ASN A 92 2.79 12.99 -18.20
CA ASN A 92 3.92 13.87 -17.90
C ASN A 92 4.07 14.29 -16.43
N LYS A 93 3.40 13.61 -15.48
CA LYS A 93 3.53 13.87 -14.04
C LYS A 93 4.42 12.83 -13.36
N HIS A 94 5.02 13.21 -12.24
CA HIS A 94 5.71 12.27 -11.36
C HIS A 94 4.69 11.57 -10.48
N VAL A 95 4.66 10.24 -10.51
CA VAL A 95 3.67 9.43 -9.80
C VAL A 95 4.32 8.57 -8.74
N LEU A 96 3.76 8.59 -7.54
CA LEU A 96 4.10 7.71 -6.43
C LEU A 96 2.89 6.83 -6.09
N VAL A 97 2.97 5.54 -6.39
CA VAL A 97 1.96 4.56 -5.95
C VAL A 97 2.22 4.18 -4.50
N VAL A 98 1.18 4.19 -3.69
CA VAL A 98 1.22 3.82 -2.28
C VAL A 98 0.38 2.56 -2.06
N GLU A 99 1.03 1.47 -1.65
CA GLU A 99 0.45 0.15 -1.43
C GLU A 99 0.63 -0.27 0.03
N ASP A 100 -0.33 -0.99 0.58
CA ASP A 100 -0.26 -1.51 1.95
C ASP A 100 0.70 -2.69 2.07
N ILE A 101 0.57 -3.69 1.19
CA ILE A 101 1.39 -4.90 1.26
C ILE A 101 1.68 -5.48 -0.14
N VAL A 102 2.94 -5.78 -0.37
CA VAL A 102 3.38 -6.54 -1.55
C VAL A 102 3.67 -7.98 -1.14
N ASP A 103 2.87 -8.91 -1.68
CA ASP A 103 3.02 -10.35 -1.49
C ASP A 103 3.68 -10.97 -2.73
N THR A 104 2.92 -11.51 -3.66
CA THR A 104 3.44 -12.12 -4.91
C THR A 104 3.81 -11.08 -5.98
N GLY A 105 3.39 -9.83 -5.80
CA GLY A 105 3.63 -8.73 -6.73
C GLY A 105 2.72 -8.69 -7.95
N SER A 106 1.81 -9.66 -8.14
CA SER A 106 0.93 -9.70 -9.32
C SER A 106 0.01 -8.48 -9.41
N SER A 107 -0.59 -8.06 -8.28
CA SER A 107 -1.41 -6.86 -8.20
C SER A 107 -0.62 -5.61 -8.55
N LEU A 108 0.60 -5.52 -8.03
CA LEU A 108 1.48 -4.39 -8.25
C LEU A 108 1.94 -4.29 -9.70
N GLN A 109 2.22 -5.42 -10.35
CA GLN A 109 2.54 -5.46 -11.77
C GLN A 109 1.38 -4.96 -12.63
N PHE A 110 0.17 -5.42 -12.36
CA PHE A 110 -1.05 -4.95 -13.05
C PHE A 110 -1.23 -3.43 -12.91
N ILE A 111 -1.10 -2.90 -11.68
CA ILE A 111 -1.19 -1.46 -11.42
C ILE A 111 -0.09 -0.70 -12.18
N ARG A 112 1.14 -1.20 -12.16
CA ARG A 112 2.28 -0.59 -12.84
C ARG A 112 2.05 -0.49 -14.35
N GLU A 113 1.63 -1.57 -14.99
CA GLU A 113 1.32 -1.62 -16.43
C GLU A 113 0.19 -0.65 -16.78
N HIS A 114 -0.90 -0.66 -15.99
CA HIS A 114 -2.03 0.23 -16.17
C HIS A 114 -1.62 1.71 -16.07
N LEU A 115 -0.84 2.09 -15.05
CA LEU A 115 -0.42 3.48 -14.87
C LEU A 115 0.62 3.90 -15.91
N LEU A 116 1.54 3.04 -16.32
CA LEU A 116 2.50 3.33 -17.37
C LEU A 116 1.84 3.57 -18.73
N SER A 117 0.71 2.90 -19.03
CA SER A 117 -0.06 3.16 -20.25
C SER A 117 -0.60 4.59 -20.34
N LYS A 118 -0.75 5.27 -19.19
CA LYS A 118 -1.16 6.69 -19.09
C LYS A 118 0.01 7.67 -19.24
N LYS A 119 1.22 7.21 -19.59
CA LYS A 119 2.43 7.98 -19.91
C LYS A 119 2.85 8.97 -18.81
N PRO A 120 3.00 8.57 -17.56
CA PRO A 120 3.58 9.44 -16.54
C PRO A 120 5.04 9.75 -16.86
N LYS A 121 5.56 10.89 -16.37
CA LYS A 121 6.97 11.26 -16.51
C LYS A 121 7.89 10.32 -15.71
N SER A 122 7.42 9.89 -14.54
CA SER A 122 8.05 8.82 -13.75
C SER A 122 7.00 8.10 -12.91
N LEU A 123 7.25 6.83 -12.62
CA LEU A 123 6.43 6.00 -11.75
C LEU A 123 7.33 5.33 -10.72
N LYS A 124 7.09 5.60 -9.44
CA LYS A 124 7.74 4.95 -8.30
C LYS A 124 6.71 4.29 -7.41
N ILE A 125 7.11 3.29 -6.66
CA ILE A 125 6.23 2.51 -5.79
C ILE A 125 6.76 2.58 -4.36
N CYS A 126 5.85 2.84 -3.43
CA CYS A 126 6.07 2.84 -2.00
C CYS A 126 5.12 1.83 -1.35
N ALA A 127 5.67 0.77 -0.77
CA ALA A 127 4.89 -0.23 -0.04
C ALA A 127 5.18 -0.14 1.46
N LEU A 128 4.12 -0.18 2.29
CA LEU A 128 4.30 -0.24 3.74
C LEU A 128 4.95 -1.55 4.15
N LEU A 129 4.45 -2.66 3.60
CA LEU A 129 4.97 -3.99 3.86
C LEU A 129 5.40 -4.69 2.57
N LYS A 130 6.54 -5.38 2.64
CA LYS A 130 6.95 -6.35 1.64
C LYS A 130 7.17 -7.70 2.31
N LYS A 131 6.52 -8.74 1.81
CA LYS A 131 6.78 -10.11 2.27
C LYS A 131 8.09 -10.63 1.68
N GLU A 132 8.81 -11.41 2.47
CA GLU A 132 9.95 -12.20 2.01
C GLU A 132 9.44 -13.28 1.05
N THR A 133 9.61 -13.06 -0.24
CA THR A 133 9.24 -14.02 -1.30
C THR A 133 10.39 -14.14 -2.30
N GLU A 134 10.46 -15.27 -3.00
CA GLU A 134 11.47 -15.49 -4.04
C GLU A 134 11.30 -14.56 -5.26
N LYS A 135 10.08 -14.07 -5.49
CA LYS A 135 9.79 -13.13 -6.58
C LYS A 135 10.28 -11.73 -6.26
N MET A 136 11.20 -11.27 -7.07
CA MET A 136 11.69 -9.89 -7.03
C MET A 136 10.73 -8.96 -7.77
N THR A 137 9.77 -8.39 -7.03
CA THR A 137 8.96 -7.28 -7.58
C THR A 137 9.66 -5.97 -7.23
N PRO A 138 9.99 -5.13 -8.22
CA PRO A 138 10.63 -3.84 -7.97
C PRO A 138 9.71 -2.92 -7.16
N VAL A 139 10.20 -2.49 -5.99
CA VAL A 139 9.56 -1.52 -5.12
C VAL A 139 10.64 -0.55 -4.67
N GLU A 140 10.48 0.72 -4.99
CA GLU A 140 11.52 1.73 -4.75
C GLU A 140 11.64 2.10 -3.27
N PHE A 141 10.50 2.11 -2.54
CA PHE A 141 10.45 2.47 -1.13
C PHE A 141 9.70 1.41 -0.34
N ILE A 142 10.33 0.85 0.67
CA ILE A 142 9.75 -0.22 1.49
C ILE A 142 9.73 0.24 2.94
N GLY A 143 8.54 0.25 3.56
CA GLY A 143 8.39 0.52 4.99
C GLY A 143 9.08 -0.54 5.83
N PHE A 144 8.61 -1.79 5.73
CA PHE A 144 9.16 -2.92 6.47
C PHE A 144 9.12 -4.20 5.62
N THR A 145 10.14 -5.04 5.80
CA THR A 145 10.12 -6.40 5.26
C THR A 145 9.65 -7.37 6.35
N ILE A 146 8.73 -8.26 6.01
CA ILE A 146 8.12 -9.19 6.96
C ILE A 146 8.07 -10.61 6.40
N LYS A 147 8.02 -11.60 7.29
CA LYS A 147 7.76 -13.01 6.94
C LYS A 147 6.35 -13.16 6.35
N ASN A 148 6.06 -14.31 5.76
CA ASN A 148 4.73 -14.59 5.22
C ASN A 148 3.70 -14.78 6.34
N LEU A 149 3.15 -13.68 6.85
CA LEU A 149 2.13 -13.61 7.88
C LEU A 149 0.86 -12.98 7.32
N TYR A 150 -0.29 -13.32 7.92
CA TYR A 150 -1.54 -12.62 7.67
C TYR A 150 -1.63 -11.40 8.59
N VAL A 151 -1.48 -10.22 8.02
CA VAL A 151 -1.40 -8.96 8.76
C VAL A 151 -2.73 -8.24 8.77
N VAL A 152 -3.06 -7.56 9.87
CA VAL A 152 -4.24 -6.72 10.06
C VAL A 152 -3.86 -5.43 10.80
N GLY A 153 -4.70 -4.43 10.69
CA GLY A 153 -4.48 -3.12 11.31
C GLY A 153 -3.85 -2.12 10.36
N TYR A 154 -3.84 -0.87 10.75
CA TYR A 154 -3.28 0.26 10.01
C TYR A 154 -3.76 0.32 8.54
N GLY A 155 -5.06 0.11 8.32
CA GLY A 155 -5.71 0.05 7.01
C GLY A 155 -6.01 -1.36 6.51
N MET A 156 -5.21 -2.38 6.87
CA MET A 156 -5.40 -3.77 6.48
C MET A 156 -6.47 -4.47 7.31
N ASP A 157 -7.17 -5.44 6.72
CA ASP A 157 -8.32 -6.09 7.34
C ASP A 157 -8.31 -7.62 7.36
N LEU A 158 -9.20 -8.15 8.20
CA LEU A 158 -9.73 -9.49 8.09
C LEU A 158 -11.25 -9.42 8.03
N ASN A 159 -11.85 -9.81 6.90
CA ASN A 159 -13.29 -9.77 6.68
C ASN A 159 -13.92 -8.39 6.98
N GLY A 160 -13.28 -7.32 6.54
CA GLY A 160 -13.72 -5.93 6.74
C GLY A 160 -13.43 -5.34 8.12
N GLN A 161 -12.87 -6.13 9.06
CA GLN A 161 -12.58 -5.70 10.43
C GLN A 161 -11.10 -5.37 10.63
N TYR A 162 -10.79 -4.68 11.73
CA TYR A 162 -9.43 -4.35 12.20
C TYR A 162 -8.69 -3.23 11.49
N ARG A 163 -9.20 -2.60 10.42
CA ARG A 163 -8.52 -1.50 9.72
C ARG A 163 -8.21 -0.31 10.62
N HIS A 164 -9.00 -0.10 11.68
CA HIS A 164 -8.88 1.01 12.64
C HIS A 164 -7.75 0.87 13.65
N LEU A 165 -7.12 -0.30 13.77
CA LEU A 165 -6.05 -0.49 14.74
C LEU A 165 -4.86 0.42 14.40
N PRO A 166 -4.28 1.15 15.39
CA PRO A 166 -3.18 2.09 15.12
C PRO A 166 -1.82 1.40 14.93
N TYR A 167 -1.78 0.08 14.98
CA TYR A 167 -0.59 -0.76 14.83
C TYR A 167 -0.84 -1.87 13.79
N LEU A 168 0.23 -2.50 13.35
CA LEU A 168 0.15 -3.73 12.57
C LEU A 168 0.19 -4.93 13.50
N GLY A 169 -0.78 -5.80 13.36
CA GLY A 169 -0.84 -7.06 14.08
C GLY A 169 -0.94 -8.25 13.12
N TYR A 170 -0.72 -9.45 13.66
CA TYR A 170 -0.91 -10.69 12.92
C TYR A 170 -1.76 -11.67 13.72
N LEU A 171 -2.42 -12.57 12.99
CA LEU A 171 -3.20 -13.64 13.59
C LEU A 171 -2.24 -14.74 14.03
N ALA A 172 -2.13 -14.95 15.35
CA ALA A 172 -1.33 -16.06 15.86
C ALA A 172 -1.96 -17.38 15.41
N PRO A 173 -1.17 -18.37 14.94
CA PRO A 173 -1.65 -19.73 14.80
C PRO A 173 -2.17 -20.23 16.15
N LYS A 174 -3.17 -21.11 16.11
CA LYS A 174 -3.70 -21.76 17.32
C LYS A 174 -2.69 -22.73 17.88
#